data_a71c8945cb1bd016e41df16aa5768cf6
#
_entry.id   a71c8945cb1bd016e41df16aa5768cf6
#
_cell.length_a   1.000
_cell.length_b   1.000
_cell.length_c   1.000
_cell.angle_alpha   90.00
_cell.angle_beta   90.00
_cell.angle_gamma   90.00
#
_symmetry.space_group_name_H-M   'P 1'
#
loop_
_entity.id
_entity.type
_entity.pdbx_description
1 polymer ?
#
loop_
_entity_poly.entity_id
_entity_poly.type
_entity_poly.pdbx_seq_one_letter_code
_entity_poly.pdbx_strand_id
1 'polypeptide(L)'
;MDNSVITALAALAGATIGGVMTVFSSWLSQRVQARTQWIAHNQALRQDLYREFIEQSSKLYIHALQNSNADVVALMGLYAELSRMHIMSSAAVVDSADRMLKKIVDTYLEPNKTFPELRQMVDSGLTDPLRDFSEACREEFRLRNSPFDR
;
A
#
# COMPACT_ATOMS: atom_id res chain seq x y z
N MET A 1 -23.44 42.54 50.44
CA MET A 1 -22.54 41.56 49.80
C MET A 1 -22.42 42.00 48.36
N ASP A 2 -21.19 42.39 48.02
CA ASP A 2 -20.95 43.18 46.81
C ASP A 2 -21.15 42.40 45.55
N ASN A 3 -21.94 42.91 44.61
CA ASN A 3 -22.15 42.35 43.27
C ASN A 3 -20.82 42.04 42.56
N SER A 4 -19.77 42.75 42.91
CA SER A 4 -18.40 42.52 42.40
C SER A 4 -17.82 41.16 42.79
N VAL A 5 -18.10 40.65 43.97
CA VAL A 5 -17.62 39.32 44.43
C VAL A 5 -18.35 38.19 43.73
N ILE A 6 -19.66 38.37 43.48
CA ILE A 6 -20.43 37.36 42.75
C ILE A 6 -19.99 37.30 41.29
N THR A 7 -19.70 38.42 40.68
CA THR A 7 -19.20 38.49 39.29
C THR A 7 -17.80 37.86 39.18
N ALA A 8 -16.92 38.12 40.14
CA ALA A 8 -15.59 37.54 40.15
C ALA A 8 -15.64 36.02 40.35
N LEU A 9 -16.49 35.47 41.23
CA LEU A 9 -16.69 34.04 41.40
C LEU A 9 -17.28 33.38 40.19
N ALA A 10 -18.24 33.99 39.49
CA ALA A 10 -18.83 33.50 38.26
C ALA A 10 -17.79 33.46 37.14
N ALA A 11 -16.91 34.44 37.02
CA ALA A 11 -15.83 34.48 36.04
C ALA A 11 -14.78 33.39 36.30
N LEU A 12 -14.45 33.16 37.57
CA LEU A 12 -13.51 32.09 37.94
C LEU A 12 -14.08 30.70 37.67
N ALA A 13 -15.36 30.46 37.94
CA ALA A 13 -16.05 29.22 37.64
C ALA A 13 -16.15 28.98 36.13
N GLY A 14 -16.41 30.00 35.33
CA GLY A 14 -16.43 29.93 33.88
C GLY A 14 -15.08 29.61 33.26
N ALA A 15 -14.00 30.21 33.82
CA ALA A 15 -12.64 29.97 33.35
C ALA A 15 -12.16 28.53 33.64
N THR A 16 -12.51 27.96 34.78
CA THR A 16 -12.15 26.58 35.12
C THR A 16 -12.88 25.55 34.27
N ILE A 17 -14.17 25.73 34.05
CA ILE A 17 -14.97 24.84 33.20
C ILE A 17 -14.49 24.92 31.74
N GLY A 18 -14.23 26.12 31.22
CA GLY A 18 -13.71 26.35 29.87
C GLY A 18 -12.32 25.74 29.68
N GLY A 19 -11.44 25.85 30.67
CA GLY A 19 -10.10 25.29 30.65
C GLY A 19 -10.10 23.75 30.57
N VAL A 20 -10.93 23.09 31.39
CA VAL A 20 -11.05 21.61 31.41
C VAL A 20 -11.61 21.10 30.08
N MET A 21 -12.64 21.76 29.52
CA MET A 21 -13.21 21.37 28.22
C MET A 21 -12.21 21.52 27.08
N THR A 22 -11.35 22.54 27.10
CA THR A 22 -10.33 22.75 26.07
C THR A 22 -9.25 21.67 26.09
N VAL A 23 -8.78 21.31 27.30
CA VAL A 23 -7.80 20.22 27.48
C VAL A 23 -8.36 18.88 27.04
N PHE A 24 -9.61 18.58 27.40
CA PHE A 24 -10.29 17.36 27.01
C PHE A 24 -10.51 17.25 25.50
N SER A 25 -10.95 18.32 24.86
CA SER A 25 -11.12 18.40 23.41
C SER A 25 -9.79 18.25 22.68
N SER A 26 -8.74 18.90 23.17
CA SER A 26 -7.37 18.78 22.60
C SER A 26 -6.82 17.36 22.71
N TRP A 27 -7.01 16.71 23.85
CA TRP A 27 -6.55 15.35 24.07
C TRP A 27 -7.27 14.33 23.17
N LEU A 28 -8.60 14.47 23.02
CA LEU A 28 -9.39 13.61 22.14
C LEU A 28 -9.00 13.82 20.67
N SER A 29 -8.83 15.07 20.24
CA SER A 29 -8.41 15.45 18.90
C SER A 29 -7.02 14.89 18.54
N GLN A 30 -6.05 14.97 19.47
CA GLN A 30 -4.71 14.42 19.27
C GLN A 30 -4.71 12.89 19.10
N ARG A 31 -5.52 12.18 19.88
CA ARG A 31 -5.64 10.71 19.74
C ARG A 31 -6.21 10.30 18.37
N VAL A 32 -7.24 11.01 17.90
CA VAL A 32 -7.85 10.74 16.59
C VAL A 32 -6.86 11.06 15.47
N GLN A 33 -6.16 12.19 15.55
CA GLN A 33 -5.15 12.57 14.56
C GLN A 33 -3.98 11.58 14.48
N ALA A 34 -3.43 11.15 15.61
CA ALA A 34 -2.34 10.17 15.65
C ALA A 34 -2.74 8.85 14.98
N ARG A 35 -3.97 8.38 15.22
CA ARG A 35 -4.48 7.15 14.61
C ARG A 35 -4.67 7.29 13.09
N THR A 36 -5.18 8.42 12.64
CA THR A 36 -5.38 8.70 11.22
C THR A 36 -4.04 8.81 10.48
N GLN A 37 -3.06 9.48 11.07
CA GLN A 37 -1.71 9.58 10.51
C GLN A 37 -1.01 8.22 10.39
N TRP A 38 -1.15 7.36 11.39
CA TRP A 38 -0.58 6.01 11.35
C TRP A 38 -1.19 5.15 10.25
N ILE A 39 -2.51 5.22 10.06
CA ILE A 39 -3.21 4.50 8.97
C ILE A 39 -2.76 5.03 7.60
N ALA A 40 -2.70 6.35 7.43
CA ALA A 40 -2.25 6.96 6.18
C ALA A 40 -0.79 6.61 5.85
N HIS A 41 0.09 6.61 6.84
CA HIS A 41 1.49 6.21 6.67
C HIS A 41 1.63 4.75 6.22
N ASN A 42 0.90 3.83 6.85
CA ASN A 42 0.93 2.41 6.46
C ASN A 42 0.35 2.18 5.05
N GLN A 43 -0.64 2.97 4.63
CA GLN A 43 -1.14 2.90 3.26
C GLN A 43 -0.10 3.39 2.25
N ALA A 44 0.59 4.49 2.55
CA ALA A 44 1.65 5.01 1.70
C ALA A 44 2.80 3.99 1.51
N LEU A 45 3.26 3.36 2.58
CA LEU A 45 4.30 2.33 2.53
C LEU A 45 3.92 1.14 1.63
N ARG A 46 2.65 0.71 1.66
CA ARG A 46 2.18 -0.36 0.77
C ARG A 46 2.10 0.08 -0.68
N GLN A 47 1.59 1.29 -0.93
CA GLN A 47 1.54 1.84 -2.28
C GLN A 47 2.93 1.93 -2.91
N ASP A 48 3.92 2.35 -2.13
CA ASP A 48 5.31 2.40 -2.57
C ASP A 48 5.85 0.99 -2.87
N LEU A 49 5.60 0.03 -1.99
CA LEU A 49 5.99 -1.36 -2.18
C LEU A 49 5.37 -1.99 -3.44
N TYR A 50 4.07 -1.75 -3.67
CA TYR A 50 3.39 -2.30 -4.86
C TYR A 50 3.87 -1.64 -6.15
N ARG A 51 4.13 -0.33 -6.13
CA ARG A 51 4.71 0.38 -7.26
C ARG A 51 6.10 -0.14 -7.60
N GLU A 52 6.95 -0.32 -6.60
CA GLU A 52 8.31 -0.84 -6.76
C GLU A 52 8.28 -2.26 -7.35
N PHE A 53 7.43 -3.13 -6.82
CA PHE A 53 7.25 -4.48 -7.33
C PHE A 53 6.77 -4.49 -8.79
N ILE A 54 5.78 -3.67 -9.16
CA ILE A 54 5.30 -3.55 -10.55
C ILE A 54 6.44 -3.11 -11.46
N GLU A 55 7.20 -2.12 -11.07
CA GLU A 55 8.29 -1.59 -11.89
C GLU A 55 9.41 -2.62 -12.08
N GLN A 56 9.85 -3.26 -11.01
CA GLN A 56 10.93 -4.25 -11.07
C GLN A 56 10.50 -5.52 -11.78
N SER A 57 9.31 -6.05 -11.50
CA SER A 57 8.81 -7.24 -12.18
C SER A 57 8.56 -7.00 -13.67
N SER A 58 8.10 -5.80 -14.07
CA SER A 58 7.98 -5.43 -15.48
C SER A 58 9.33 -5.44 -16.21
N LYS A 59 10.34 -4.82 -15.60
CA LYS A 59 11.71 -4.78 -16.16
C LYS A 59 12.28 -6.20 -16.29
N LEU A 60 12.13 -6.99 -15.26
CA LEU A 60 12.67 -8.35 -15.23
C LEU A 60 11.92 -9.30 -16.19
N TYR A 61 10.62 -9.12 -16.34
CA TYR A 61 9.84 -9.88 -17.31
C TYR A 61 10.26 -9.56 -18.74
N ILE A 62 10.47 -8.29 -19.09
CA ILE A 62 10.99 -7.89 -20.41
C ILE A 62 12.39 -8.47 -20.63
N HIS A 63 13.24 -8.43 -19.61
CA HIS A 63 14.57 -9.03 -19.69
C HIS A 63 14.50 -10.55 -19.94
N ALA A 64 13.62 -11.26 -19.25
CA ALA A 64 13.41 -12.70 -19.43
C ALA A 64 12.91 -13.07 -20.84
N LEU A 65 12.07 -12.24 -21.45
CA LEU A 65 11.62 -12.45 -22.83
C LEU A 65 12.74 -12.33 -23.88
N GLN A 66 13.76 -11.54 -23.58
CA GLN A 66 14.84 -11.23 -24.51
C GLN A 66 16.13 -12.00 -24.23
N ASN A 67 16.31 -12.51 -23.04
CA ASN A 67 17.55 -13.13 -22.56
C ASN A 67 17.27 -14.44 -21.84
N SER A 68 17.99 -15.49 -22.17
CA SER A 68 17.95 -16.77 -21.46
C SER A 68 18.84 -16.77 -20.21
N ASN A 69 19.69 -15.76 -20.03
CA ASN A 69 20.54 -15.64 -18.86
C ASN A 69 19.80 -14.87 -17.75
N ALA A 70 19.40 -15.55 -16.70
CA ALA A 70 18.63 -14.98 -15.62
C ALA A 70 19.43 -13.94 -14.81
N ASP A 71 18.86 -12.78 -14.59
CA ASP A 71 19.37 -11.80 -13.63
C ASP A 71 18.98 -12.24 -12.21
N VAL A 72 19.86 -13.06 -11.62
CA VAL A 72 19.65 -13.61 -10.27
C VAL A 72 19.58 -12.52 -9.22
N VAL A 73 20.32 -11.42 -9.36
CA VAL A 73 20.32 -10.32 -8.38
C VAL A 73 18.97 -9.63 -8.39
N ALA A 74 18.42 -9.31 -9.57
CA ALA A 74 17.10 -8.71 -9.69
C ALA A 74 15.98 -9.66 -9.20
N LEU A 75 16.10 -10.96 -9.49
CA LEU A 75 15.17 -11.97 -8.95
C LEU A 75 15.18 -11.99 -7.41
N MET A 76 16.33 -11.98 -6.79
CA MET A 76 16.45 -11.93 -5.33
C MET A 76 15.86 -10.64 -4.75
N GLY A 77 15.97 -9.51 -5.47
CA GLY A 77 15.29 -8.26 -5.13
C GLY A 77 13.78 -8.42 -5.05
N LEU A 78 13.17 -9.03 -6.07
CA LEU A 78 11.73 -9.30 -6.09
C LEU A 78 11.28 -10.27 -4.98
N TYR A 79 12.07 -11.29 -4.64
CA TYR A 79 11.78 -12.16 -3.50
C TYR A 79 11.83 -11.40 -2.17
N ALA A 80 12.71 -10.42 -2.03
CA ALA A 80 12.75 -9.56 -0.85
C ALA A 80 11.48 -8.69 -0.75
N GLU A 81 10.98 -8.16 -1.87
CA GLU A 81 9.73 -7.42 -1.91
C GLU A 81 8.52 -8.32 -1.59
N LEU A 82 8.47 -9.53 -2.15
CA LEU A 82 7.45 -10.53 -1.81
C LEU A 82 7.45 -10.83 -0.30
N SER A 83 8.64 -10.94 0.32
CA SER A 83 8.77 -11.15 1.76
C SER A 83 8.22 -9.96 2.57
N ARG A 84 8.40 -8.73 2.10
CA ARG A 84 7.77 -7.54 2.71
C ARG A 84 6.24 -7.58 2.57
N MET A 85 5.72 -8.03 1.41
CA MET A 85 4.29 -8.18 1.19
C MET A 85 3.66 -9.20 2.13
N HIS A 86 4.35 -10.29 2.47
CA HIS A 86 3.88 -11.26 3.48
C HIS A 86 3.60 -10.63 4.84
N ILE A 87 4.30 -9.55 5.19
CA ILE A 87 4.14 -8.85 6.47
C ILE A 87 2.99 -7.84 6.42
N MET A 88 2.78 -7.20 5.25
CA MET A 88 1.98 -5.98 5.17
C MET A 88 0.70 -6.11 4.34
N SER A 89 0.60 -7.13 3.48
CA SER A 89 -0.44 -7.25 2.46
C SER A 89 -1.38 -8.42 2.74
N SER A 90 -2.52 -8.46 2.04
CA SER A 90 -3.44 -9.59 2.08
C SER A 90 -2.88 -10.81 1.36
N ALA A 91 -3.38 -11.99 1.70
CA ALA A 91 -3.00 -13.24 1.03
C ALA A 91 -3.22 -13.16 -0.48
N ALA A 92 -4.30 -12.55 -0.95
CA ALA A 92 -4.60 -12.39 -2.37
C ALA A 92 -3.50 -11.61 -3.13
N VAL A 93 -2.96 -10.54 -2.52
CA VAL A 93 -1.85 -9.77 -3.10
C VAL A 93 -0.58 -10.60 -3.13
N VAL A 94 -0.26 -11.28 -2.03
CA VAL A 94 0.92 -12.15 -1.92
C VAL A 94 0.87 -13.27 -2.96
N ASP A 95 -0.26 -13.97 -3.08
CA ASP A 95 -0.44 -15.07 -4.04
C ASP A 95 -0.31 -14.59 -5.49
N SER A 96 -0.81 -13.40 -5.79
CA SER A 96 -0.69 -12.83 -7.14
C SER A 96 0.75 -12.39 -7.46
N ALA A 97 1.47 -11.85 -6.47
CA ALA A 97 2.90 -11.54 -6.62
C ALA A 97 3.75 -12.81 -6.80
N ASP A 98 3.47 -13.87 -6.07
CA ASP A 98 4.16 -15.16 -6.21
C ASP A 98 3.92 -15.78 -7.60
N ARG A 99 2.69 -15.73 -8.12
CA ARG A 99 2.39 -16.15 -9.50
C ARG A 99 3.18 -15.36 -10.54
N MET A 100 3.31 -14.04 -10.33
CA MET A 100 4.10 -13.19 -11.22
C MET A 100 5.58 -13.58 -11.20
N LEU A 101 6.16 -13.82 -10.03
CA LEU A 101 7.55 -14.28 -9.89
C LEU A 101 7.76 -15.61 -10.60
N LYS A 102 6.88 -16.60 -10.41
CA LYS A 102 6.91 -17.88 -11.11
C LYS A 102 6.86 -17.69 -12.61
N LYS A 103 5.97 -16.82 -13.09
CA LYS A 103 5.88 -16.49 -14.53
C LYS A 103 7.18 -15.93 -15.08
N ILE A 104 7.88 -15.06 -14.35
CA ILE A 104 9.18 -14.53 -14.76
C ILE A 104 10.22 -15.67 -14.84
N VAL A 105 10.30 -16.52 -13.82
CA VAL A 105 11.24 -17.65 -13.80
C VAL A 105 10.97 -18.61 -14.95
N ASP A 106 9.71 -18.96 -15.18
CA ASP A 106 9.31 -19.85 -16.30
C ASP A 106 9.68 -19.23 -17.66
N THR A 107 9.53 -17.90 -17.80
CA THR A 107 9.88 -17.17 -19.02
C THR A 107 11.39 -17.26 -19.33
N TYR A 108 12.26 -17.29 -18.34
CA TYR A 108 13.70 -17.51 -18.55
C TYR A 108 14.01 -18.92 -19.08
N LEU A 109 13.14 -19.89 -18.85
CA LEU A 109 13.29 -21.26 -19.35
C LEU A 109 12.72 -21.45 -20.75
N GLU A 110 11.95 -20.49 -21.25
CA GLU A 110 11.42 -20.47 -22.61
C GLU A 110 12.45 -19.91 -23.62
N PRO A 111 12.34 -20.24 -24.92
CA PRO A 111 13.15 -19.60 -25.95
C PRO A 111 12.92 -18.08 -25.99
N ASN A 112 13.97 -17.31 -26.27
CA ASN A 112 13.88 -15.86 -26.41
C ASN A 112 12.86 -15.49 -27.50
N LYS A 113 12.04 -14.49 -27.22
CA LYS A 113 11.03 -14.01 -28.15
C LYS A 113 11.61 -12.97 -29.10
N THR A 114 11.27 -13.10 -30.38
CA THR A 114 11.59 -12.09 -31.38
C THR A 114 10.60 -10.92 -31.33
N PHE A 115 10.98 -9.76 -31.88
CA PHE A 115 10.10 -8.59 -31.89
C PHE A 115 8.72 -8.82 -32.53
N PRO A 116 8.57 -9.55 -33.65
CA PRO A 116 7.26 -9.91 -34.18
C PRO A 116 6.42 -10.76 -33.24
N GLU A 117 7.03 -11.73 -32.51
CA GLU A 117 6.33 -12.57 -31.55
C GLU A 117 5.85 -11.75 -30.37
N LEU A 118 6.68 -10.81 -29.86
CA LEU A 118 6.29 -9.88 -28.79
C LEU A 118 5.09 -9.03 -29.20
N ARG A 119 5.09 -8.52 -30.43
CA ARG A 119 3.96 -7.76 -30.97
C ARG A 119 2.69 -8.59 -31.02
N GLN A 120 2.77 -9.83 -31.51
CA GLN A 120 1.63 -10.75 -31.55
C GLN A 120 1.09 -11.06 -30.14
N MET A 121 1.96 -11.19 -29.15
CA MET A 121 1.56 -11.37 -27.76
C MET A 121 0.76 -10.17 -27.22
N VAL A 122 1.19 -8.94 -27.52
CA VAL A 122 0.48 -7.72 -27.16
C VAL A 122 -0.89 -7.64 -27.84
N ASP A 123 -0.93 -7.90 -29.15
CA ASP A 123 -2.17 -7.82 -29.94
C ASP A 123 -3.20 -8.90 -29.54
N SER A 124 -2.76 -10.05 -29.02
CA SER A 124 -3.63 -11.13 -28.53
C SER A 124 -4.22 -10.88 -27.15
N GLY A 125 -3.83 -9.82 -26.47
CA GLY A 125 -4.30 -9.48 -25.11
C GLY A 125 -3.85 -10.49 -24.03
N LEU A 126 -2.98 -11.44 -24.37
CA LEU A 126 -2.45 -12.46 -23.46
C LEU A 126 -1.37 -11.93 -22.51
N THR A 127 -1.06 -10.63 -22.57
CA THR A 127 0.22 -10.11 -22.05
C THR A 127 0.08 -8.98 -21.07
N ASP A 128 -0.82 -9.08 -20.10
CA ASP A 128 -0.67 -8.31 -18.88
C ASP A 128 -0.43 -9.25 -17.68
N PRO A 129 0.81 -9.71 -17.48
CA PRO A 129 1.13 -10.63 -16.38
C PRO A 129 0.94 -9.97 -15.00
N LEU A 130 0.84 -8.63 -14.95
CA LEU A 130 0.63 -7.85 -13.73
C LEU A 130 -0.85 -7.54 -13.48
N ARG A 131 -1.75 -7.92 -14.37
CA ARG A 131 -3.19 -7.64 -14.24
C ARG A 131 -3.75 -8.19 -12.94
N ASP A 132 -3.52 -9.47 -12.67
CA ASP A 132 -4.02 -10.15 -11.48
C ASP A 132 -3.48 -9.50 -10.19
N PHE A 133 -2.21 -9.10 -10.20
CA PHE A 133 -1.59 -8.38 -9.09
C PHE A 133 -2.24 -7.01 -8.88
N SER A 134 -2.43 -6.26 -9.95
CA SER A 134 -3.05 -4.93 -9.91
C SER A 134 -4.50 -4.99 -9.42
N GLU A 135 -5.24 -6.02 -9.84
CA GLU A 135 -6.63 -6.26 -9.38
C GLU A 135 -6.67 -6.64 -7.90
N ALA A 136 -5.77 -7.50 -7.44
CA ALA A 136 -5.66 -7.87 -6.02
C ALA A 136 -5.32 -6.66 -5.14
N CYS A 137 -4.38 -5.82 -5.57
CA CYS A 137 -4.04 -4.58 -4.86
C CYS A 137 -5.24 -3.61 -4.79
N ARG A 138 -5.97 -3.43 -5.90
CA ARG A 138 -7.16 -2.58 -5.94
C ARG A 138 -8.23 -3.07 -4.99
N GLU A 139 -8.48 -4.37 -4.96
CA GLU A 139 -9.48 -4.97 -4.06
C GLU A 139 -9.07 -4.81 -2.59
N GLU A 140 -7.81 -5.02 -2.25
CA GLU A 140 -7.31 -4.78 -0.90
C GLU A 140 -7.55 -3.33 -0.45
N PHE A 141 -7.24 -2.34 -1.30
CA PHE A 141 -7.50 -0.94 -0.99
C PHE A 141 -8.99 -0.64 -0.86
N ARG A 142 -9.84 -1.26 -1.68
CA ARG A 142 -11.30 -1.11 -1.64
C ARG A 142 -11.87 -1.61 -0.31
N LEU A 143 -11.49 -2.81 0.11
CA LEU A 143 -11.97 -3.43 1.35
C LEU A 143 -11.54 -2.62 2.58
N ARG A 144 -10.31 -2.12 2.60
CA ARG A 144 -9.79 -1.34 3.73
C ARG A 144 -10.36 0.08 3.82
N ASN A 145 -10.80 0.64 2.72
CA ASN A 145 -11.43 1.97 2.67
C ASN A 145 -12.96 1.89 2.81
N SER A 146 -13.54 0.70 2.92
CA SER A 146 -14.96 0.54 3.14
C SER A 146 -15.34 0.98 4.57
N PRO A 147 -16.27 1.93 4.74
CA PRO A 147 -16.70 2.43 6.05
C PRO A 147 -17.58 1.44 6.83
N PHE A 148 -17.92 0.28 6.24
CA PHE A 148 -18.89 -0.66 6.80
C PHE A 148 -18.29 -1.76 7.69
N ASP A 149 -16.97 -1.78 7.92
CA ASP A 149 -16.29 -2.84 8.68
C ASP A 149 -15.65 -2.31 9.97
N ARG A 150 -16.37 -1.40 10.67
CA ARG A 150 -15.97 -0.87 12.00
C ARG A 150 -17.03 -1.11 13.05
#